data_14e903aa03cbeae5ea97ab8b1b750fc8
#
_entry.id   14e903aa03cbeae5ea97ab8b1b750fc8
#
_cell.length_a   1.000
_cell.length_b   1.000
_cell.length_c   1.000
_cell.angle_alpha   90.00
_cell.angle_beta   90.00
_cell.angle_gamma   90.00
#
_symmetry.space_group_name_H-M   'P 1'
#
loop_
_entity.id
_entity.type
_entity.pdbx_description
1 polymer ?
#
loop_
_entity_poly.entity_id
_entity_poly.type
_entity_poly.pdbx_seq_one_letter_code
_entity_poly.pdbx_strand_id
1 'polypeptide(L)'
;VILCLGITFVFYFTSMDSEQVLTEQMAAQIQPGSAKAILTLGDGRQVALDKKPIELLVNKQQMVTGDSATLNYSIVLPASETEQIQRQEVAEYHTIEVPAGGEYHLVLADGTKIWLNAESSLVFPVEFSGNKRQVILKGEAYFEVARNEHLPFVVSTVSGVQICVLGTQFNVEAYDDRESVKTTLVEGSVDVQAGGEKVRLIPHEQLQYHKNTAEMEVREVNVREIIAWKNGWFVFDNTTLGEIVKTLQRWYNIEVEFIRPELEHLRFTGDLSRYDSFDAVIRMFEDTKKLNMSVISNRLIVDRK
;
A
#
# COMPACT_ATOMS: atom_id res chain seq x y z
N VAL A 1 40.05 -17.54 41.44
CA VAL A 1 38.58 -17.33 41.30
C VAL A 1 38.24 -15.95 40.76
N ILE A 2 38.91 -14.90 41.23
CA ILE A 2 38.66 -13.50 40.78
C ILE A 2 39.07 -13.28 39.31
N LEU A 3 40.14 -13.95 38.84
CA LEU A 3 40.61 -13.82 37.43
C LEU A 3 39.64 -14.48 36.43
N CYS A 4 39.00 -15.60 36.78
CA CYS A 4 38.03 -16.25 35.90
C CYS A 4 36.73 -15.47 35.78
N LEU A 5 36.27 -14.78 36.82
CA LEU A 5 35.09 -13.91 36.80
C LEU A 5 35.30 -12.66 35.93
N GLY A 6 36.51 -12.09 35.93
CA GLY A 6 36.88 -10.94 35.09
C GLY A 6 36.91 -11.33 33.61
N ILE A 7 37.42 -12.49 33.22
CA ILE A 7 37.50 -12.94 31.84
C ILE A 7 36.08 -13.27 31.29
N THR A 8 35.23 -13.90 32.07
CA THR A 8 33.84 -14.16 31.67
C THR A 8 33.04 -12.88 31.51
N PHE A 9 33.25 -11.86 32.34
CA PHE A 9 32.59 -10.57 32.26
C PHE A 9 33.05 -9.79 31.02
N VAL A 10 34.33 -9.77 30.70
CA VAL A 10 34.87 -9.13 29.48
C VAL A 10 34.39 -9.87 28.22
N PHE A 11 34.36 -11.20 28.22
CA PHE A 11 33.82 -11.97 27.07
C PHE A 11 32.30 -11.70 26.88
N TYR A 12 31.53 -11.60 27.92
CA TYR A 12 30.10 -11.29 27.85
C TYR A 12 29.85 -9.87 27.31
N PHE A 13 30.61 -8.89 27.77
CA PHE A 13 30.48 -7.51 27.26
C PHE A 13 30.94 -7.37 25.81
N THR A 14 32.04 -7.99 25.41
CA THR A 14 32.52 -7.94 24.01
C THR A 14 31.63 -8.70 23.04
N SER A 15 30.92 -9.73 23.49
CA SER A 15 29.94 -10.45 22.66
C SER A 15 28.65 -9.64 22.49
N MET A 16 28.17 -8.93 23.51
CA MET A 16 27.01 -8.03 23.39
C MET A 16 27.27 -6.87 22.45
N ASP A 17 28.45 -6.22 22.55
CA ASP A 17 28.82 -5.15 21.62
C ASP A 17 28.93 -5.64 20.17
N SER A 18 29.43 -6.86 19.95
CA SER A 18 29.57 -7.43 18.63
C SER A 18 28.23 -7.82 17.98
N GLU A 19 27.27 -8.28 18.77
CA GLU A 19 25.93 -8.64 18.29
C GLU A 19 25.11 -7.39 17.93
N GLN A 20 25.24 -6.33 18.69
CA GLN A 20 24.59 -5.03 18.43
C GLN A 20 25.16 -4.37 17.17
N VAL A 21 26.47 -4.38 16.99
CA VAL A 21 27.15 -3.86 15.79
C VAL A 21 26.74 -4.66 14.55
N LEU A 22 26.63 -5.98 14.63
CA LEU A 22 26.14 -6.84 13.54
C LEU A 22 24.68 -6.52 13.18
N THR A 23 23.81 -6.33 14.16
CA THR A 23 22.41 -5.96 13.94
C THR A 23 22.29 -4.62 13.22
N GLU A 24 23.01 -3.59 13.66
CA GLU A 24 23.03 -2.28 13.02
C GLU A 24 23.55 -2.34 11.57
N GLN A 25 24.62 -3.10 11.32
CA GLN A 25 25.14 -3.30 9.98
C GLN A 25 24.17 -4.03 9.05
N MET A 26 23.45 -5.02 9.53
CA MET A 26 22.44 -5.75 8.77
C MET A 26 21.19 -4.89 8.53
N ALA A 27 20.72 -4.17 9.55
CA ALA A 27 19.60 -3.25 9.43
C ALA A 27 19.87 -2.13 8.40
N ALA A 28 21.10 -1.61 8.37
CA ALA A 28 21.51 -0.57 7.40
C ALA A 28 21.50 -1.05 5.93
N GLN A 29 21.51 -2.36 5.69
CA GLN A 29 21.39 -2.92 4.34
C GLN A 29 19.94 -2.99 3.86
N ILE A 30 18.96 -3.00 4.77
CA ILE A 30 17.54 -2.99 4.43
C ILE A 30 17.16 -1.57 3.99
N GLN A 31 16.81 -1.46 2.71
CA GLN A 31 16.46 -0.17 2.13
C GLN A 31 14.96 0.09 2.30
N PRO A 32 14.55 1.35 2.52
CA PRO A 32 13.16 1.72 2.46
C PRO A 32 12.57 1.45 1.07
N GLY A 33 11.28 1.31 1.00
CA GLY A 33 10.54 1.17 -0.24
C GLY A 33 10.79 2.34 -1.22
N SER A 34 10.50 2.10 -2.47
CA SER A 34 10.69 3.06 -3.55
C SER A 34 9.61 2.93 -4.61
N ALA A 35 9.54 3.91 -5.52
CA ALA A 35 8.66 3.81 -6.67
C ALA A 35 9.09 2.65 -7.58
N LYS A 36 8.25 1.61 -7.68
CA LYS A 36 8.42 0.45 -8.55
C LYS A 36 7.11 -0.30 -8.72
N ALA A 37 6.82 -0.71 -9.93
CA ALA A 37 5.66 -1.54 -10.26
C ALA A 37 5.94 -2.38 -11.51
N ILE A 38 5.06 -3.33 -11.80
CA ILE A 38 5.02 -4.11 -13.03
C ILE A 38 3.68 -3.85 -13.70
N LEU A 39 3.71 -3.41 -14.95
CA LEU A 39 2.51 -3.27 -15.78
C LEU A 39 2.37 -4.50 -16.67
N THR A 40 1.24 -5.20 -16.56
CA THR A 40 0.86 -6.27 -17.46
C THR A 40 -0.19 -5.74 -18.44
N LEU A 41 0.11 -5.78 -19.73
CA LEU A 41 -0.77 -5.33 -20.80
C LEU A 41 -1.83 -6.40 -21.13
N GLY A 42 -2.86 -6.02 -21.88
CA GLY A 42 -3.93 -6.93 -22.28
C GLY A 42 -3.49 -8.15 -23.11
N ASP A 43 -2.36 -8.06 -23.79
CA ASP A 43 -1.73 -9.17 -24.53
C ASP A 43 -0.80 -10.05 -23.66
N GLY A 44 -0.68 -9.77 -22.36
CA GLY A 44 0.14 -10.50 -21.41
C GLY A 44 1.60 -10.05 -21.32
N ARG A 45 2.04 -9.08 -22.12
CA ARG A 45 3.39 -8.51 -22.00
C ARG A 45 3.54 -7.77 -20.68
N GLN A 46 4.69 -7.94 -20.03
CA GLN A 46 5.03 -7.26 -18.79
C GLN A 46 6.08 -6.18 -19.03
N VAL A 47 5.86 -5.02 -18.40
CA VAL A 47 6.77 -3.87 -18.44
C VAL A 47 7.11 -3.49 -17.01
N ALA A 48 8.39 -3.54 -16.66
CA ALA A 48 8.86 -3.05 -15.37
C ALA A 48 8.84 -1.51 -15.36
N LEU A 49 8.23 -0.93 -14.34
CA LEU A 49 8.08 0.51 -14.14
C LEU A 49 9.09 0.97 -13.07
N ASP A 50 10.37 0.79 -13.37
CA ASP A 50 11.47 1.16 -12.51
C ASP A 50 12.41 2.17 -13.20
N LYS A 51 12.52 3.36 -12.68
CA LYS A 51 13.59 4.34 -12.97
C LYS A 51 13.75 4.86 -14.42
N LYS A 52 13.04 4.34 -15.42
CA LYS A 52 13.15 4.80 -16.81
C LYS A 52 11.85 5.39 -17.31
N PRO A 53 11.88 6.53 -18.02
CA PRO A 53 10.72 6.98 -18.76
C PRO A 53 10.29 5.90 -19.75
N ILE A 54 9.00 5.65 -19.84
CA ILE A 54 8.40 4.74 -20.79
C ILE A 54 7.38 5.48 -21.65
N GLU A 55 7.34 5.09 -22.91
CA GLU A 55 6.30 5.49 -23.85
C GLU A 55 5.76 4.22 -24.50
N LEU A 56 4.47 3.96 -24.30
CA LEU A 56 3.80 2.80 -24.84
C LEU A 56 2.62 3.26 -25.68
N LEU A 57 2.56 2.78 -26.93
CA LEU A 57 1.38 2.95 -27.75
C LEU A 57 0.41 1.81 -27.47
N VAL A 58 -0.76 2.14 -26.95
CA VAL A 58 -1.83 1.21 -26.61
C VAL A 58 -3.01 1.49 -27.55
N ASN A 59 -3.68 0.43 -28.03
CA ASN A 59 -4.86 0.53 -28.93
C ASN A 59 -4.65 1.42 -30.18
N LYS A 60 -3.39 1.53 -30.68
CA LYS A 60 -3.02 2.37 -31.84
C LYS A 60 -3.36 3.87 -31.74
N GLN A 61 -4.03 4.31 -30.70
CA GLN A 61 -4.52 5.69 -30.53
C GLN A 61 -4.17 6.33 -29.19
N GLN A 62 -3.80 5.53 -28.19
CA GLN A 62 -3.49 6.04 -26.86
C GLN A 62 -2.00 5.90 -26.56
N MET A 63 -1.35 7.01 -26.28
CA MET A 63 0.00 7.07 -25.78
C MET A 63 -0.05 6.98 -24.23
N VAL A 64 0.55 5.98 -23.67
CA VAL A 64 0.77 5.85 -22.23
C VAL A 64 2.20 6.28 -21.94
N THR A 65 2.35 7.26 -21.07
CA THR A 65 3.67 7.75 -20.67
C THR A 65 3.92 7.41 -19.21
N GLY A 66 5.15 7.06 -18.86
CA GLY A 66 5.55 6.81 -17.49
C GLY A 66 6.88 7.47 -17.18
N ASP A 67 7.02 7.91 -15.94
CA ASP A 67 8.29 8.28 -15.32
C ASP A 67 8.64 7.27 -14.21
N SER A 68 9.62 7.60 -13.37
CA SER A 68 10.07 6.71 -12.30
C SER A 68 9.01 6.43 -11.21
N ALA A 69 7.93 7.20 -11.15
CA ALA A 69 6.94 7.13 -10.06
C ALA A 69 5.48 7.17 -10.52
N THR A 70 5.22 7.59 -11.78
CA THR A 70 3.87 7.82 -12.29
C THR A 70 3.67 7.21 -13.66
N LEU A 71 2.56 6.51 -13.85
CA LEU A 71 2.08 6.03 -15.15
C LEU A 71 0.82 6.81 -15.55
N ASN A 72 0.80 7.37 -16.76
CA ASN A 72 -0.27 8.26 -17.22
C ASN A 72 -0.95 7.74 -18.47
N TYR A 73 -2.23 7.43 -18.36
CA TYR A 73 -3.12 6.99 -19.44
C TYR A 73 -3.98 8.13 -20.03
N SER A 74 -3.88 9.33 -19.51
CA SER A 74 -4.74 10.45 -19.94
C SER A 74 -4.40 11.03 -21.33
N ILE A 75 -3.32 10.57 -21.95
CA ILE A 75 -2.84 11.08 -23.24
C ILE A 75 -3.48 10.28 -24.36
N VAL A 76 -4.43 10.91 -25.08
CA VAL A 76 -5.05 10.36 -26.29
C VAL A 76 -4.45 11.06 -27.50
N LEU A 77 -3.92 10.31 -28.46
CA LEU A 77 -3.47 10.87 -29.74
C LEU A 77 -4.67 11.23 -30.60
N PRO A 78 -4.63 12.37 -31.34
CA PRO A 78 -5.70 12.71 -32.26
C PRO A 78 -5.85 11.63 -33.32
N ALA A 79 -7.06 11.10 -33.49
CA ALA A 79 -7.37 10.14 -34.52
C ALA A 79 -7.10 10.75 -35.90
N SER A 80 -6.31 10.08 -36.74
CA SER A 80 -6.25 10.42 -38.16
C SER A 80 -7.62 10.11 -38.76
N GLU A 81 -8.20 11.05 -39.52
CA GLU A 81 -9.59 11.08 -40.00
C GLU A 81 -10.06 9.86 -40.82
N THR A 82 -9.30 8.79 -40.92
CA THR A 82 -9.53 7.70 -41.88
C THR A 82 -9.99 6.35 -41.29
N GLU A 83 -10.14 6.20 -39.97
CA GLU A 83 -10.51 4.90 -39.40
C GLU A 83 -11.70 4.99 -38.40
N GLN A 84 -12.85 5.49 -38.81
CA GLN A 84 -14.14 5.22 -38.16
C GLN A 84 -14.63 3.82 -38.58
N ILE A 85 -13.90 2.79 -38.23
CA ILE A 85 -14.44 1.43 -38.28
C ILE A 85 -15.12 1.17 -36.93
N GLN A 86 -16.46 1.04 -36.94
CA GLN A 86 -17.24 0.50 -35.82
C GLN A 86 -16.71 -0.91 -35.49
N ARG A 87 -15.71 -0.97 -34.66
CA ARG A 87 -15.33 -2.20 -33.94
C ARG A 87 -16.09 -2.19 -32.62
N GLN A 88 -16.81 -3.26 -32.37
CA GLN A 88 -17.20 -3.66 -31.02
C GLN A 88 -15.90 -4.01 -30.29
N GLU A 89 -15.22 -2.98 -29.75
CA GLU A 89 -13.94 -3.16 -29.05
C GLU A 89 -14.22 -3.88 -27.74
N VAL A 90 -13.72 -5.09 -27.64
CA VAL A 90 -13.57 -5.77 -26.34
C VAL A 90 -12.67 -4.87 -25.49
N ALA A 91 -13.16 -4.42 -24.35
CA ALA A 91 -12.40 -3.56 -23.47
C ALA A 91 -11.06 -4.24 -23.13
N GLU A 92 -9.96 -3.57 -23.46
CA GLU A 92 -8.61 -4.04 -23.10
C GLU A 92 -8.36 -3.69 -21.65
N TYR A 93 -7.96 -4.69 -20.84
CA TYR A 93 -7.64 -4.51 -19.44
C TYR A 93 -6.14 -4.64 -19.22
N HIS A 94 -5.61 -3.73 -18.42
CA HIS A 94 -4.25 -3.77 -17.91
C HIS A 94 -4.25 -4.05 -16.41
N THR A 95 -3.14 -4.58 -15.93
CA THR A 95 -2.91 -4.80 -14.50
C THR A 95 -1.62 -4.10 -14.08
N ILE A 96 -1.68 -3.26 -13.06
CA ILE A 96 -0.50 -2.75 -12.39
C ILE A 96 -0.32 -3.47 -11.05
N GLU A 97 0.89 -3.98 -10.81
CA GLU A 97 1.25 -4.69 -9.59
C GLU A 97 2.41 -3.97 -8.91
N VAL A 98 2.22 -3.61 -7.66
CA VAL A 98 3.23 -2.99 -6.79
C VAL A 98 3.74 -4.07 -5.84
N PRO A 99 5.01 -4.48 -5.93
CA PRO A 99 5.57 -5.51 -5.05
C PRO A 99 5.82 -4.98 -3.63
N ALA A 100 6.22 -5.86 -2.72
CA ALA A 100 6.73 -5.47 -1.42
C ALA A 100 7.88 -4.46 -1.58
N GLY A 101 7.93 -3.45 -0.71
CA GLY A 101 8.86 -2.32 -0.79
C GLY A 101 8.59 -1.43 -2.00
N GLY A 102 7.39 -1.45 -2.57
CA GLY A 102 6.98 -0.62 -3.69
C GLY A 102 5.92 0.40 -3.32
N GLU A 103 5.81 1.44 -4.13
CA GLU A 103 4.66 2.33 -4.26
C GLU A 103 4.59 2.83 -5.69
N TYR A 104 3.41 3.17 -6.18
CA TYR A 104 3.31 3.72 -7.53
C TYR A 104 2.07 4.61 -7.70
N HIS A 105 2.18 5.58 -8.61
CA HIS A 105 1.08 6.49 -8.94
C HIS A 105 0.58 6.21 -10.36
N LEU A 106 -0.74 6.15 -10.53
CA LEU A 106 -1.42 5.90 -11.79
C LEU A 106 -2.42 7.01 -12.07
N VAL A 107 -2.42 7.51 -13.29
CA VAL A 107 -3.46 8.42 -13.80
C VAL A 107 -4.22 7.69 -14.90
N LEU A 108 -5.51 7.44 -14.70
CA LEU A 108 -6.38 6.76 -15.65
C LEU A 108 -6.81 7.68 -16.79
N ALA A 109 -7.38 7.13 -17.85
CA ALA A 109 -7.83 7.85 -19.03
C ALA A 109 -8.87 8.94 -18.74
N ASP A 110 -9.67 8.78 -17.69
CA ASP A 110 -10.66 9.77 -17.23
C ASP A 110 -10.08 10.88 -16.35
N GLY A 111 -8.77 10.86 -16.09
CA GLY A 111 -8.07 11.78 -15.20
C GLY A 111 -8.11 11.40 -13.70
N THR A 112 -8.72 10.26 -13.35
CA THR A 112 -8.68 9.73 -11.98
C THR A 112 -7.25 9.40 -11.59
N LYS A 113 -6.82 9.86 -10.40
CA LYS A 113 -5.49 9.61 -9.86
C LYS A 113 -5.56 8.56 -8.75
N ILE A 114 -4.62 7.62 -8.78
CA ILE A 114 -4.58 6.49 -7.86
C ILE A 114 -3.15 6.32 -7.36
N TRP A 115 -2.96 6.31 -6.04
CA TRP A 115 -1.72 5.90 -5.40
C TRP A 115 -1.88 4.47 -4.92
N LEU A 116 -0.97 3.61 -5.30
CA LEU A 116 -0.94 2.20 -4.90
C LEU A 116 0.18 2.01 -3.88
N ASN A 117 -0.17 1.41 -2.74
CA ASN A 117 0.79 1.07 -1.68
C ASN A 117 1.48 -0.27 -1.98
N ALA A 118 2.47 -0.65 -1.16
CA ALA A 118 3.19 -1.92 -1.27
C ALA A 118 2.23 -3.14 -1.24
N GLU A 119 2.57 -4.20 -1.98
CA GLU A 119 1.77 -5.44 -2.12
C GLU A 119 0.35 -5.20 -2.62
N SER A 120 0.19 -4.25 -3.55
CA SER A 120 -1.12 -3.90 -4.12
C SER A 120 -1.16 -4.13 -5.61
N SER A 121 -2.34 -4.44 -6.13
CA SER A 121 -2.58 -4.54 -7.56
C SER A 121 -3.91 -3.93 -7.95
N LEU A 122 -3.96 -3.37 -9.15
CA LEU A 122 -5.16 -2.78 -9.74
C LEU A 122 -5.34 -3.29 -11.17
N VAL A 123 -6.53 -3.85 -11.43
CA VAL A 123 -6.98 -4.18 -12.78
C VAL A 123 -7.90 -3.05 -13.26
N PHE A 124 -7.61 -2.49 -14.41
CA PHE A 124 -8.36 -1.36 -14.97
C PHE A 124 -8.44 -1.46 -16.51
N PRO A 125 -9.51 -0.95 -17.12
CA PRO A 125 -9.58 -0.85 -18.57
C PRO A 125 -8.71 0.28 -19.09
N VAL A 126 -8.14 0.13 -20.27
CA VAL A 126 -7.40 1.21 -20.95
C VAL A 126 -8.29 2.43 -21.16
N GLU A 127 -9.54 2.19 -21.56
CA GLU A 127 -10.61 3.18 -21.67
C GLU A 127 -11.87 2.68 -21.00
N PHE A 128 -12.57 3.58 -20.33
CA PHE A 128 -13.86 3.24 -19.73
C PHE A 128 -14.98 3.26 -20.78
N SER A 129 -15.72 2.17 -20.83
CA SER A 129 -16.88 2.00 -21.70
C SER A 129 -18.10 1.52 -20.91
N GLY A 130 -19.31 1.71 -21.48
CA GLY A 130 -20.56 1.32 -20.85
C GLY A 130 -21.09 2.36 -19.85
N ASN A 131 -21.73 1.91 -18.76
CA ASN A 131 -22.47 2.75 -17.82
C ASN A 131 -21.76 3.00 -16.49
N LYS A 132 -20.51 2.55 -16.33
CA LYS A 132 -19.69 2.76 -15.14
C LYS A 132 -18.20 2.71 -15.46
N ARG A 133 -17.39 3.36 -14.62
CA ARG A 133 -15.92 3.30 -14.62
C ARG A 133 -15.52 2.28 -13.55
N GLN A 134 -15.16 1.08 -13.94
CA GLN A 134 -14.86 0.00 -12.98
C GLN A 134 -13.40 -0.38 -12.97
N VAL A 135 -12.86 -0.55 -11.74
CA VAL A 135 -11.54 -1.10 -11.46
C VAL A 135 -11.64 -2.18 -10.39
N ILE A 136 -10.64 -3.07 -10.32
CA ILE A 136 -10.57 -4.13 -9.30
C ILE A 136 -9.29 -3.93 -8.51
N LEU A 137 -9.42 -3.78 -7.18
CA LEU A 137 -8.32 -3.55 -6.25
C LEU A 137 -8.06 -4.80 -5.40
N LYS A 138 -6.79 -5.12 -5.23
CA LYS A 138 -6.23 -5.93 -4.17
C LYS A 138 -5.14 -5.12 -3.46
N GLY A 139 -5.05 -5.18 -2.12
CA GLY A 139 -4.10 -4.39 -1.35
C GLY A 139 -4.66 -3.03 -0.95
N GLU A 140 -3.85 -1.98 -0.96
CA GLU A 140 -4.23 -0.65 -0.51
C GLU A 140 -4.01 0.39 -1.60
N ALA A 141 -5.03 1.24 -1.79
CA ALA A 141 -4.94 2.37 -2.70
C ALA A 141 -5.72 3.59 -2.18
N TYR A 142 -5.17 4.76 -2.48
CA TYR A 142 -5.84 6.05 -2.33
C TYR A 142 -6.30 6.54 -3.71
N PHE A 143 -7.54 7.02 -3.77
CA PHE A 143 -8.18 7.46 -4.99
C PHE A 143 -8.54 8.95 -4.92
N GLU A 144 -8.20 9.70 -5.97
CA GLU A 144 -8.76 11.02 -6.29
C GLU A 144 -9.56 10.87 -7.59
N VAL A 145 -10.83 10.54 -7.47
CA VAL A 145 -11.68 10.23 -8.61
C VAL A 145 -12.13 11.50 -9.33
N ALA A 146 -11.90 11.55 -10.64
CA ALA A 146 -12.40 12.62 -11.50
C ALA A 146 -13.95 12.69 -11.45
N ARG A 147 -14.50 13.89 -11.18
CA ARG A 147 -15.94 14.06 -11.01
C ARG A 147 -16.71 13.80 -12.30
N ASN A 148 -17.65 12.89 -12.25
CA ASN A 148 -18.61 12.61 -13.31
C ASN A 148 -19.90 12.06 -12.73
N GLU A 149 -20.98 12.87 -12.75
CA GLU A 149 -22.28 12.54 -12.17
C GLU A 149 -23.08 11.53 -13.00
N HIS A 150 -22.74 11.38 -14.28
CA HIS A 150 -23.44 10.49 -15.20
C HIS A 150 -22.79 9.11 -15.35
N LEU A 151 -21.52 9.00 -14.98
CA LEU A 151 -20.74 7.76 -15.11
C LEU A 151 -20.05 7.43 -13.79
N PRO A 152 -20.68 6.67 -12.88
CA PRO A 152 -20.13 6.36 -11.58
C PRO A 152 -18.80 5.58 -11.68
N PHE A 153 -17.90 5.84 -10.73
CA PHE A 153 -16.66 5.08 -10.56
C PHE A 153 -16.86 4.01 -9.50
N VAL A 154 -16.50 2.77 -9.82
CA VAL A 154 -16.70 1.60 -8.95
C VAL A 154 -15.37 0.92 -8.70
N VAL A 155 -14.94 0.86 -7.44
CA VAL A 155 -13.84 0.00 -6.99
C VAL A 155 -14.43 -1.30 -6.46
N SER A 156 -14.07 -2.42 -7.09
CA SER A 156 -14.43 -3.76 -6.61
C SER A 156 -13.22 -4.40 -5.93
N THR A 157 -13.43 -5.13 -4.85
CA THR A 157 -12.38 -5.91 -4.18
C THR A 157 -12.61 -7.41 -4.39
N VAL A 158 -11.55 -8.21 -4.24
CA VAL A 158 -11.64 -9.69 -4.31
C VAL A 158 -12.61 -10.24 -3.26
N SER A 159 -12.73 -9.56 -2.11
CA SER A 159 -13.65 -9.93 -1.02
C SER A 159 -15.12 -9.59 -1.30
N GLY A 160 -15.45 -9.09 -2.50
CA GLY A 160 -16.82 -8.77 -2.91
C GLY A 160 -17.35 -7.42 -2.43
N VAL A 161 -16.52 -6.58 -1.80
CA VAL A 161 -16.88 -5.20 -1.45
C VAL A 161 -16.86 -4.34 -2.72
N GLN A 162 -17.90 -3.55 -2.93
CA GLN A 162 -18.00 -2.56 -4.01
C GLN A 162 -18.12 -1.16 -3.43
N ILE A 163 -17.28 -0.25 -3.90
CA ILE A 163 -17.23 1.16 -3.50
C ILE A 163 -17.62 1.99 -4.71
N CYS A 164 -18.73 2.73 -4.62
CA CYS A 164 -19.30 3.52 -5.72
C CYS A 164 -19.24 5.01 -5.39
N VAL A 165 -18.67 5.80 -6.31
CA VAL A 165 -18.47 7.24 -6.15
C VAL A 165 -18.72 8.00 -7.45
N LEU A 166 -18.93 9.34 -7.37
CA LEU A 166 -19.12 10.20 -8.52
C LEU A 166 -17.99 11.23 -8.73
N GLY A 167 -17.13 11.41 -7.71
CA GLY A 167 -16.03 12.37 -7.69
C GLY A 167 -15.63 12.63 -6.26
N THR A 168 -14.69 11.85 -5.73
CA THR A 168 -14.50 11.63 -4.30
C THR A 168 -13.04 11.30 -4.03
N GLN A 169 -12.54 11.69 -2.87
CA GLN A 169 -11.24 11.29 -2.35
C GLN A 169 -11.43 10.29 -1.21
N PHE A 170 -10.83 9.12 -1.34
CA PHE A 170 -10.99 8.03 -0.35
C PHE A 170 -9.82 7.05 -0.40
N ASN A 171 -9.62 6.33 0.70
CA ASN A 171 -8.66 5.24 0.83
C ASN A 171 -9.39 3.90 0.95
N VAL A 172 -8.87 2.87 0.32
CA VAL A 172 -9.34 1.49 0.45
C VAL A 172 -8.18 0.59 0.85
N GLU A 173 -8.31 -0.13 1.97
CA GLU A 173 -7.41 -1.19 2.42
C GLU A 173 -8.11 -2.54 2.27
N ALA A 174 -7.67 -3.38 1.33
CA ALA A 174 -8.27 -4.66 0.97
C ALA A 174 -7.19 -5.76 0.78
N TYR A 175 -6.23 -5.85 1.70
CA TYR A 175 -5.23 -6.91 1.70
C TYR A 175 -5.83 -8.27 2.06
N ASP A 176 -5.36 -9.34 1.41
CA ASP A 176 -5.89 -10.70 1.64
C ASP A 176 -5.59 -11.23 3.05
N ASP A 177 -4.43 -10.87 3.61
CA ASP A 177 -3.97 -11.25 4.95
C ASP A 177 -4.61 -10.43 6.10
N ARG A 178 -5.50 -9.49 5.77
CA ARG A 178 -6.31 -8.75 6.74
C ARG A 178 -7.69 -9.38 6.89
N GLU A 179 -8.23 -9.37 8.09
CA GLU A 179 -9.57 -9.92 8.39
C GLU A 179 -10.70 -9.05 7.87
N SER A 180 -10.40 -7.81 7.50
CA SER A 180 -11.40 -6.85 7.06
C SER A 180 -10.94 -6.05 5.84
N VAL A 181 -11.93 -5.52 5.10
CA VAL A 181 -11.75 -4.45 4.11
C VAL A 181 -12.16 -3.14 4.77
N LYS A 182 -11.30 -2.11 4.66
CA LYS A 182 -11.58 -0.78 5.20
C LYS A 182 -11.72 0.22 4.07
N THR A 183 -12.76 1.04 4.13
CA THR A 183 -12.99 2.16 3.21
C THR A 183 -13.09 3.44 4.00
N THR A 184 -12.20 4.41 3.79
CA THR A 184 -12.16 5.68 4.52
C THR A 184 -12.45 6.83 3.59
N LEU A 185 -13.46 7.62 3.90
CA LEU A 185 -13.82 8.81 3.11
C LEU A 185 -13.05 10.04 3.58
N VAL A 186 -12.39 10.71 2.63
CA VAL A 186 -11.65 11.96 2.84
C VAL A 186 -12.51 13.16 2.44
N GLU A 187 -13.03 13.14 1.21
CA GLU A 187 -13.84 14.23 0.66
C GLU A 187 -14.91 13.68 -0.28
N GLY A 188 -16.10 14.27 -0.26
CA GLY A 188 -17.23 13.91 -1.12
C GLY A 188 -18.20 12.95 -0.45
N SER A 189 -18.61 11.89 -1.13
CA SER A 189 -19.48 10.83 -0.61
C SER A 189 -19.15 9.49 -1.24
N VAL A 190 -19.29 8.42 -0.45
CA VAL A 190 -19.01 7.05 -0.88
C VAL A 190 -20.20 6.17 -0.53
N ASP A 191 -20.69 5.39 -1.49
CA ASP A 191 -21.60 4.28 -1.25
C ASP A 191 -20.80 2.97 -1.23
N VAL A 192 -20.78 2.26 -0.11
CA VAL A 192 -20.14 0.93 0.05
C VAL A 192 -21.22 -0.14 0.06
N GLN A 193 -21.06 -1.16 -0.76
CA GLN A 193 -21.95 -2.32 -0.82
C GLN A 193 -21.15 -3.61 -0.58
N ALA A 194 -21.59 -4.42 0.38
CA ALA A 194 -21.06 -5.75 0.66
C ALA A 194 -22.13 -6.60 1.38
N GLY A 195 -22.09 -7.92 1.25
CA GLY A 195 -23.02 -8.83 1.95
C GLY A 195 -24.51 -8.61 1.65
N GLY A 196 -24.84 -7.88 0.59
CA GLY A 196 -26.23 -7.49 0.27
C GLY A 196 -26.70 -6.19 0.93
N GLU A 197 -25.90 -5.60 1.80
CA GLU A 197 -26.16 -4.32 2.46
C GLU A 197 -25.46 -3.17 1.75
N LYS A 198 -25.98 -1.95 1.94
CA LYS A 198 -25.42 -0.72 1.38
C LYS A 198 -25.35 0.35 2.46
N VAL A 199 -24.17 0.94 2.64
CA VAL A 199 -23.90 2.00 3.61
C VAL A 199 -23.32 3.21 2.89
N ARG A 200 -23.77 4.41 3.23
CA ARG A 200 -23.21 5.68 2.75
C ARG A 200 -22.33 6.30 3.82
N LEU A 201 -21.11 6.68 3.44
CA LEU A 201 -20.16 7.39 4.29
C LEU A 201 -20.24 8.90 4.03
N ILE A 202 -19.99 9.65 5.10
CA ILE A 202 -19.66 11.08 5.08
C ILE A 202 -18.17 11.30 5.37
N PRO A 203 -17.58 12.47 5.06
CA PRO A 203 -16.16 12.74 5.33
C PRO A 203 -15.76 12.43 6.78
N HIS A 204 -14.56 11.87 6.96
CA HIS A 204 -13.98 11.37 8.21
C HIS A 204 -14.56 10.07 8.75
N GLU A 205 -15.46 9.42 8.01
CA GLU A 205 -15.91 8.08 8.37
C GLU A 205 -15.09 6.99 7.68
N GLN A 206 -14.90 5.90 8.38
CA GLN A 206 -14.35 4.63 7.90
C GLN A 206 -15.38 3.52 8.09
N LEU A 207 -15.69 2.81 7.01
CA LEU A 207 -16.40 1.54 7.06
C LEU A 207 -15.37 0.41 7.13
N GLN A 208 -15.58 -0.50 8.07
CA GLN A 208 -14.86 -1.77 8.19
C GLN A 208 -15.83 -2.91 7.89
N TYR A 209 -15.54 -3.67 6.81
CA TYR A 209 -16.27 -4.88 6.46
C TYR A 209 -15.47 -6.10 6.91
N HIS A 210 -16.02 -6.89 7.84
CA HIS A 210 -15.41 -8.10 8.36
C HIS A 210 -15.65 -9.27 7.41
N LYS A 211 -14.60 -9.82 6.82
CA LYS A 211 -14.69 -10.88 5.77
C LYS A 211 -15.34 -12.17 6.29
N ASN A 212 -15.10 -12.51 7.56
CA ASN A 212 -15.55 -13.77 8.17
C ASN A 212 -17.02 -13.71 8.64
N THR A 213 -17.48 -12.57 9.15
CA THR A 213 -18.84 -12.39 9.70
C THR A 213 -19.78 -11.69 8.73
N ALA A 214 -19.23 -11.07 7.66
CA ALA A 214 -19.92 -10.18 6.73
C ALA A 214 -20.57 -8.95 7.40
N GLU A 215 -20.12 -8.59 8.60
CA GLU A 215 -20.61 -7.42 9.34
C GLU A 215 -19.94 -6.14 8.84
N MET A 216 -20.69 -5.04 8.84
CA MET A 216 -20.22 -3.70 8.53
C MET A 216 -20.26 -2.83 9.78
N GLU A 217 -19.14 -2.20 10.11
CA GLU A 217 -19.01 -1.23 11.17
C GLU A 217 -18.57 0.11 10.61
N VAL A 218 -19.25 1.20 10.99
CA VAL A 218 -18.85 2.57 10.62
C VAL A 218 -18.39 3.30 11.87
N ARG A 219 -17.22 3.97 11.76
CA ARG A 219 -16.66 4.78 12.83
C ARG A 219 -16.04 6.06 12.29
N GLU A 220 -16.00 7.09 13.10
CA GLU A 220 -15.21 8.29 12.83
C GLU A 220 -13.71 7.99 13.03
N VAL A 221 -12.86 8.51 12.14
CA VAL A 221 -11.42 8.28 12.16
C VAL A 221 -10.65 9.56 11.87
N ASN A 222 -9.40 9.58 12.34
CA ASN A 222 -8.44 10.60 11.93
C ASN A 222 -7.91 10.29 10.52
N VAL A 223 -8.46 10.93 9.53
CA VAL A 223 -8.07 10.72 8.12
C VAL A 223 -6.58 10.96 7.89
N ARG A 224 -5.94 11.89 8.62
CA ARG A 224 -4.50 12.17 8.50
C ARG A 224 -3.65 10.92 8.72
N GLU A 225 -4.02 10.09 9.68
CA GLU A 225 -3.31 8.84 9.96
C GLU A 225 -3.46 7.83 8.81
N ILE A 226 -4.69 7.71 8.32
CA ILE A 226 -5.02 6.72 7.27
C ILE A 226 -4.31 7.02 5.95
N ILE A 227 -4.19 8.30 5.57
CA ILE A 227 -3.58 8.72 4.30
C ILE A 227 -2.13 9.17 4.43
N ALA A 228 -1.52 9.07 5.61
CA ALA A 228 -0.15 9.49 5.87
C ALA A 228 0.85 8.79 4.93
N TRP A 229 0.61 7.53 4.62
CA TRP A 229 1.46 6.71 3.77
C TRP A 229 1.66 7.32 2.37
N LYS A 230 0.61 7.86 1.76
CA LYS A 230 0.72 8.53 0.45
C LYS A 230 1.51 9.84 0.50
N ASN A 231 1.67 10.42 1.70
CA ASN A 231 2.42 11.64 1.96
C ASN A 231 3.84 11.37 2.50
N GLY A 232 4.30 10.12 2.44
CA GLY A 232 5.63 9.71 2.84
C GLY A 232 5.83 9.51 4.35
N TRP A 233 4.75 9.32 5.11
CA TRP A 233 4.78 9.13 6.56
C TRP A 233 4.09 7.85 6.98
N PHE A 234 4.58 7.27 8.07
CA PHE A 234 3.82 6.37 8.91
C PHE A 234 3.36 7.14 10.14
N VAL A 235 2.07 7.12 10.42
CA VAL A 235 1.46 7.74 11.59
C VAL A 235 0.72 6.65 12.35
N PHE A 236 1.10 6.45 13.59
CA PHE A 236 0.51 5.46 14.48
C PHE A 236 -0.06 6.18 15.71
N ASP A 237 -1.32 5.92 16.02
CA ASP A 237 -1.95 6.39 17.24
C ASP A 237 -2.54 5.21 18.01
N ASN A 238 -1.96 4.92 19.18
CA ASN A 238 -2.36 3.78 20.00
C ASN A 238 -2.47 2.46 19.19
N THR A 239 -1.61 2.30 18.18
CA THR A 239 -1.60 1.17 17.23
C THR A 239 -0.84 -0.01 17.83
N THR A 240 -1.34 -1.23 17.64
CA THR A 240 -0.65 -2.43 18.12
C THR A 240 0.64 -2.68 17.35
N LEU A 241 1.66 -3.22 18.04
CA LEU A 241 2.94 -3.56 17.41
C LEU A 241 2.76 -4.55 16.26
N GLY A 242 1.82 -5.49 16.38
CA GLY A 242 1.50 -6.43 15.30
C GLY A 242 0.98 -5.73 14.04
N GLU A 243 0.15 -4.68 14.18
CA GLU A 243 -0.30 -3.87 13.03
C GLU A 243 0.82 -3.01 12.44
N ILE A 244 1.63 -2.37 13.31
CA ILE A 244 2.81 -1.59 12.89
C ILE A 244 3.78 -2.46 12.10
N VAL A 245 4.12 -3.61 12.63
CA VAL A 245 5.05 -4.56 12.01
C VAL A 245 4.57 -5.02 10.65
N LYS A 246 3.29 -5.33 10.47
CA LYS A 246 2.72 -5.66 9.14
C LYS A 246 2.90 -4.54 8.12
N THR A 247 2.80 -3.29 8.56
CA THR A 247 3.05 -2.12 7.68
C THR A 247 4.53 -2.01 7.32
N LEU A 248 5.43 -2.21 8.30
CA LEU A 248 6.88 -2.18 8.08
C LEU A 248 7.34 -3.34 7.19
N GLN A 249 6.79 -4.56 7.39
CA GLN A 249 7.07 -5.72 6.55
C GLN A 249 6.82 -5.43 5.07
N ARG A 250 5.67 -4.85 4.75
CA ARG A 250 5.33 -4.49 3.37
C ARG A 250 6.27 -3.44 2.79
N TRP A 251 6.62 -2.43 3.57
CA TRP A 251 7.41 -1.30 3.08
C TRP A 251 8.91 -1.59 2.96
N TYR A 252 9.48 -2.29 3.95
CA TYR A 252 10.89 -2.66 3.96
C TYR A 252 11.17 -4.02 3.32
N ASN A 253 10.12 -4.73 2.90
CA ASN A 253 10.21 -6.09 2.35
C ASN A 253 10.99 -7.04 3.25
N ILE A 254 10.62 -7.12 4.53
CA ILE A 254 11.26 -7.94 5.56
C ILE A 254 10.28 -8.96 6.12
N GLU A 255 10.82 -10.02 6.71
CA GLU A 255 10.08 -10.91 7.61
C GLU A 255 10.18 -10.41 9.05
N VAL A 256 9.19 -10.72 9.88
CA VAL A 256 9.24 -10.41 11.32
C VAL A 256 8.84 -11.64 12.13
N GLU A 257 9.58 -11.87 13.21
CA GLU A 257 9.36 -12.96 14.16
C GLU A 257 9.28 -12.36 15.57
N PHE A 258 8.21 -12.67 16.28
CA PHE A 258 8.06 -12.36 17.70
C PHE A 258 8.48 -13.56 18.53
N ILE A 259 9.52 -13.40 19.34
CA ILE A 259 9.93 -14.45 20.29
C ILE A 259 8.82 -14.69 21.32
N ARG A 260 8.09 -13.66 21.66
CA ARG A 260 6.95 -13.69 22.57
C ARG A 260 5.71 -13.11 21.89
N PRO A 261 4.70 -13.94 21.57
CA PRO A 261 3.51 -13.50 20.85
C PRO A 261 2.75 -12.34 21.51
N GLU A 262 2.79 -12.25 22.84
CA GLU A 262 2.14 -11.17 23.59
C GLU A 262 2.68 -9.78 23.25
N LEU A 263 3.88 -9.66 22.68
CA LEU A 263 4.45 -8.38 22.24
C LEU A 263 3.66 -7.74 21.12
N GLU A 264 2.97 -8.52 20.31
CA GLU A 264 2.10 -8.02 19.24
C GLU A 264 1.03 -7.04 19.76
N HIS A 265 0.61 -7.22 21.02
CA HIS A 265 -0.44 -6.41 21.64
C HIS A 265 0.07 -5.09 22.26
N LEU A 266 1.38 -4.89 22.34
CA LEU A 266 1.94 -3.61 22.80
C LEU A 266 1.49 -2.49 21.86
N ARG A 267 1.19 -1.32 22.45
CA ARG A 267 0.70 -0.18 21.68
C ARG A 267 1.70 0.95 21.66
N PHE A 268 1.80 1.60 20.51
CA PHE A 268 2.71 2.70 20.25
C PHE A 268 1.98 3.85 19.57
N THR A 269 2.45 5.06 19.86
CA THR A 269 2.04 6.30 19.20
C THR A 269 3.30 7.02 18.75
N GLY A 270 3.32 7.47 17.50
CA GLY A 270 4.44 8.20 16.91
C GLY A 270 4.34 8.31 15.40
N ASP A 271 5.11 9.24 14.86
CA ASP A 271 5.21 9.49 13.42
C ASP A 271 6.64 9.16 12.97
N LEU A 272 6.80 8.48 11.84
CA LEU A 272 8.08 8.27 11.20
C LEU A 272 8.01 8.47 9.69
N SER A 273 9.13 8.94 9.11
CA SER A 273 9.25 9.02 7.66
C SER A 273 9.32 7.63 7.05
N ARG A 274 8.60 7.38 5.98
CA ARG A 274 8.67 6.12 5.22
C ARG A 274 10.05 5.88 4.60
N TYR A 275 10.80 6.96 4.39
CA TYR A 275 12.10 6.91 3.71
C TYR A 275 13.28 6.87 4.68
N ASP A 276 13.01 6.78 5.99
CA ASP A 276 14.06 6.58 6.98
C ASP A 276 14.72 5.20 6.79
N SER A 277 16.00 5.10 7.15
CA SER A 277 16.72 3.84 7.14
C SER A 277 16.14 2.88 8.20
N PHE A 278 16.15 1.60 7.90
CA PHE A 278 15.53 0.61 8.80
C PHE A 278 16.18 0.55 10.18
N ASP A 279 17.49 0.81 10.28
CA ASP A 279 18.20 0.92 11.55
C ASP A 279 17.70 2.11 12.40
N ALA A 280 17.29 3.22 11.79
CA ALA A 280 16.68 4.35 12.50
C ALA A 280 15.31 3.96 13.07
N VAL A 281 14.53 3.17 12.32
CA VAL A 281 13.24 2.64 12.78
C VAL A 281 13.42 1.71 13.99
N ILE A 282 14.40 0.79 13.93
CA ILE A 282 14.72 -0.11 15.05
C ILE A 282 15.08 0.70 16.29
N ARG A 283 16.03 1.64 16.18
CA ARG A 283 16.46 2.48 17.32
C ARG A 283 15.29 3.19 17.98
N MET A 284 14.33 3.72 17.20
CA MET A 284 13.19 4.41 17.77
C MET A 284 12.31 3.48 18.65
N PHE A 285 12.13 2.23 18.27
CA PHE A 285 11.41 1.26 19.12
C PHE A 285 12.22 0.86 20.35
N GLU A 286 13.53 0.66 20.23
CA GLU A 286 14.44 0.30 21.32
C GLU A 286 14.58 1.41 22.36
N ASP A 287 14.52 2.68 21.93
CA ASP A 287 14.56 3.86 22.81
C ASP A 287 13.36 3.91 23.76
N THR A 288 12.27 3.24 23.44
CA THR A 288 11.13 3.07 24.35
C THR A 288 11.47 2.20 25.57
N LYS A 289 12.61 1.48 25.53
CA LYS A 289 13.10 0.52 26.56
C LYS A 289 12.14 -0.64 26.84
N LYS A 290 11.20 -0.89 25.94
CA LYS A 290 10.23 -2.01 26.04
C LYS A 290 10.65 -3.22 25.21
N LEU A 291 11.39 -2.97 24.13
CA LEU A 291 11.73 -3.97 23.10
C LEU A 291 13.24 -4.08 22.93
N ASN A 292 13.67 -5.27 22.56
CA ASN A 292 14.97 -5.58 21.97
C ASN A 292 14.72 -6.08 20.55
N MET A 293 15.37 -5.46 19.56
CA MET A 293 15.17 -5.79 18.15
C MET A 293 16.50 -6.15 17.51
N SER A 294 16.57 -7.29 16.85
CA SER A 294 17.76 -7.73 16.12
C SER A 294 17.40 -8.12 14.68
N VAL A 295 18.35 -7.95 13.77
CA VAL A 295 18.17 -8.31 12.36
C VAL A 295 19.09 -9.48 12.01
N ILE A 296 18.51 -10.55 11.50
CA ILE A 296 19.23 -11.73 11.01
C ILE A 296 18.84 -11.93 9.55
N SER A 297 19.76 -11.68 8.63
CA SER A 297 19.51 -11.66 7.19
C SER A 297 18.44 -10.63 6.83
N ASN A 298 17.25 -11.03 6.40
CA ASN A 298 16.13 -10.14 6.06
C ASN A 298 14.95 -10.28 7.05
N ARG A 299 15.24 -10.79 8.27
CA ARG A 299 14.23 -11.01 9.31
C ARG A 299 14.51 -10.16 10.54
N LEU A 300 13.52 -9.41 10.97
CA LEU A 300 13.49 -8.70 12.24
C LEU A 300 13.01 -9.65 13.35
N ILE A 301 13.82 -9.84 14.35
CA ILE A 301 13.48 -10.58 15.56
C ILE A 301 13.10 -9.58 16.64
N VAL A 302 11.92 -9.74 17.21
CA VAL A 302 11.38 -8.86 18.25
C VAL A 302 11.27 -9.62 19.56
N ASP A 303 11.99 -9.16 20.58
CA ASP A 303 11.90 -9.68 21.95
C ASP A 303 11.68 -8.54 22.94
N ARG A 304 11.43 -8.90 24.18
CA ARG A 304 11.33 -7.97 25.30
C ARG A 304 12.72 -7.58 25.80
N LYS A 305 12.89 -6.33 26.15
CA LYS A 305 14.11 -5.84 26.80
C LYS A 305 14.18 -6.28 28.25
#